data_d1d33d4bce1fb14e562038d4c67d9ffa
#
_entry.id   d1d33d4bce1fb14e562038d4c67d9ffa
#
_cell.length_a   1.000
_cell.length_b   1.000
_cell.length_c   1.000
_cell.angle_alpha   90.00
_cell.angle_beta   90.00
_cell.angle_gamma   90.00
#
_symmetry.space_group_name_H-M   'P 1'
#
loop_
_entity.id
_entity.type
_entity.pdbx_description
1 polymer ?
#
loop_
_entity_poly.entity_id
_entity_poly.type
_entity_poly.pdbx_seq_one_letter_code
_entity_poly.pdbx_strand_id
1 'polypeptide(L)'
;MKIGINGTGLVQKASIEAIKADANKAAKDGFHSYWLAEHPTGGFDALTVLAAIASSVPDIEMGTAVVPTFPRHPMALAGQALTSQTALEGRLCLGIGLSHEIMMAQLGIGFEKPIRHLRDYLSILMPLLEEGRVSYVGETLSCEAQVFRSAEQAPSVVVAA
;
A
#
# COMPACT_ATOMS: atom_id res chain seq x y z
N MET A 1 -21.66 -6.30 -9.94
CA MET A 1 -20.54 -5.37 -10.21
C MET A 1 -19.94 -4.98 -8.87
N LYS A 2 -18.59 -5.06 -8.73
CA LYS A 2 -17.91 -4.63 -7.51
C LYS A 2 -17.63 -3.12 -7.61
N ILE A 3 -18.06 -2.34 -6.61
CA ILE A 3 -17.85 -0.89 -6.58
C ILE A 3 -17.05 -0.57 -5.32
N GLY A 4 -15.95 0.14 -5.48
CA GLY A 4 -15.15 0.69 -4.38
C GLY A 4 -15.34 2.20 -4.24
N ILE A 5 -15.04 2.74 -3.07
CA ILE A 5 -15.04 4.17 -2.80
C ILE A 5 -13.64 4.62 -2.37
N ASN A 6 -13.23 5.79 -2.82
CA ASN A 6 -11.97 6.40 -2.47
C ASN A 6 -12.17 7.45 -1.37
N GLY A 7 -11.58 7.22 -0.20
CA GLY A 7 -11.58 8.14 0.94
C GLY A 7 -10.45 9.17 0.93
N THR A 8 -9.75 9.37 -0.18
CA THR A 8 -8.58 10.26 -0.32
C THR A 8 -8.82 11.68 0.19
N GLY A 9 -10.02 12.22 -0.02
CA GLY A 9 -10.36 13.58 0.43
C GLY A 9 -10.29 13.78 1.95
N LEU A 10 -10.37 12.71 2.72
CA LEU A 10 -10.28 12.74 4.17
C LEU A 10 -8.84 12.71 4.68
N VAL A 11 -7.91 12.09 3.96
CA VAL A 11 -6.51 11.89 4.38
C VAL A 11 -5.79 13.21 4.67
N GLN A 12 -6.11 14.28 3.94
CA GLN A 12 -5.47 15.58 4.11
C GLN A 12 -6.07 16.45 5.22
N LYS A 13 -7.31 16.20 5.64
CA LYS A 13 -8.06 17.09 6.54
C LYS A 13 -8.72 16.38 7.73
N ALA A 14 -8.62 15.06 7.81
CA ALA A 14 -9.35 14.28 8.79
C ALA A 14 -8.45 13.73 9.90
N SER A 15 -9.10 13.33 10.98
CA SER A 15 -8.54 12.46 12.01
C SER A 15 -8.70 10.98 11.63
N ILE A 16 -7.94 10.10 12.27
CA ILE A 16 -8.12 8.63 12.11
C ILE A 16 -9.56 8.23 12.44
N GLU A 17 -10.18 8.86 13.43
CA GLU A 17 -11.58 8.61 13.79
C GLU A 17 -12.56 8.98 12.66
N ALA A 18 -12.31 10.06 11.93
CA ALA A 18 -13.14 10.44 10.79
C ALA A 18 -12.98 9.44 9.63
N ILE A 19 -11.76 8.97 9.36
CA ILE A 19 -11.50 7.93 8.36
C ILE A 19 -12.18 6.62 8.73
N LYS A 20 -12.11 6.22 10.01
CA LYS A 20 -12.81 5.05 10.53
C LYS A 20 -14.32 5.15 10.34
N ALA A 21 -14.91 6.30 10.66
CA ALA A 21 -16.34 6.54 10.49
C ALA A 21 -16.76 6.45 9.02
N ASP A 22 -15.96 7.00 8.11
CA ASP A 22 -16.20 6.97 6.67
C ASP A 22 -16.10 5.54 6.12
N ALA A 23 -15.07 4.77 6.50
CA ALA A 23 -14.92 3.38 6.09
C ALA A 23 -16.07 2.50 6.60
N ASN A 24 -16.53 2.70 7.85
CA ASN A 24 -17.70 2.02 8.40
C ASN A 24 -18.97 2.37 7.63
N LYS A 25 -19.11 3.65 7.24
CA LYS A 25 -20.25 4.08 6.41
C LYS A 25 -20.21 3.40 5.05
N ALA A 26 -19.03 3.35 4.40
CA ALA A 26 -18.85 2.68 3.12
C ALA A 26 -19.25 1.19 3.19
N ALA A 27 -18.83 0.48 4.24
CA ALA A 27 -19.22 -0.91 4.46
C ALA A 27 -20.75 -1.06 4.62
N LYS A 28 -21.40 -0.20 5.42
CA LYS A 28 -22.86 -0.19 5.62
C LYS A 28 -23.64 0.16 4.36
N ASP A 29 -23.11 1.04 3.52
CA ASP A 29 -23.72 1.44 2.25
C ASP A 29 -23.54 0.34 1.16
N GLY A 30 -22.82 -0.74 1.46
CA GLY A 30 -22.67 -1.90 0.57
C GLY A 30 -21.56 -1.73 -0.47
N PHE A 31 -20.58 -0.84 -0.26
CA PHE A 31 -19.41 -0.79 -1.10
C PHE A 31 -18.54 -2.03 -0.88
N HIS A 32 -17.93 -2.53 -1.96
CA HIS A 32 -17.07 -3.70 -1.91
C HIS A 32 -15.70 -3.40 -1.31
N SER A 33 -15.17 -2.21 -1.57
CA SER A 33 -13.83 -1.82 -1.13
C SER A 33 -13.76 -0.33 -0.77
N TYR A 34 -12.87 -0.03 0.19
CA TYR A 34 -12.53 1.31 0.65
C TYR A 34 -11.06 1.60 0.44
N TRP A 35 -10.72 2.72 -0.20
CA TRP A 35 -9.37 3.04 -0.65
C TRP A 35 -8.84 4.32 -0.02
N LEU A 36 -7.56 4.32 0.39
CA LEU A 36 -6.84 5.49 0.87
C LEU A 36 -5.65 5.80 -0.01
N ALA A 37 -5.51 7.06 -0.42
CA ALA A 37 -4.29 7.55 -1.06
C ALA A 37 -3.21 7.84 0.00
N GLU A 38 -1.96 7.66 -0.40
CA GLU A 38 -0.81 8.10 0.35
C GLU A 38 -0.08 9.21 -0.42
N HIS A 39 0.18 10.33 0.28
CA HIS A 39 0.96 11.43 -0.28
C HIS A 39 2.38 11.38 0.27
N PRO A 40 3.41 11.27 -0.57
CA PRO A 40 4.79 11.14 -0.12
C PRO A 40 5.31 12.39 0.60
N THR A 41 4.67 13.54 0.41
CA THR A 41 5.07 14.83 0.99
C THR A 41 4.22 15.25 2.19
N GLY A 42 3.36 14.37 2.70
CA GLY A 42 2.56 14.66 3.90
C GLY A 42 1.22 13.92 3.90
N GLY A 43 0.60 13.90 5.07
CA GLY A 43 -0.63 13.18 5.33
C GLY A 43 -0.40 11.92 6.18
N PHE A 44 -1.42 11.10 6.30
CA PHE A 44 -1.32 9.82 6.99
C PHE A 44 -0.65 8.76 6.12
N ASP A 45 0.14 7.89 6.73
CA ASP A 45 0.55 6.62 6.13
C ASP A 45 -0.68 5.72 5.96
N ALA A 46 -1.02 5.41 4.74
CA ALA A 46 -2.27 4.72 4.42
C ALA A 46 -2.32 3.31 5.03
N LEU A 47 -1.24 2.53 4.96
CA LEU A 47 -1.18 1.18 5.53
C LEU A 47 -1.32 1.20 7.05
N THR A 48 -0.67 2.16 7.71
CA THR A 48 -0.78 2.33 9.17
C THR A 48 -2.22 2.67 9.58
N VAL A 49 -2.87 3.59 8.87
CA VAL A 49 -4.27 3.94 9.17
C VAL A 49 -5.19 2.75 8.94
N LEU A 50 -5.09 2.05 7.81
CA LEU A 50 -5.91 0.89 7.51
C LEU A 50 -5.76 -0.20 8.58
N ALA A 51 -4.52 -0.50 9.00
CA ALA A 51 -4.26 -1.45 10.07
C ALA A 51 -4.84 -0.98 11.43
N ALA A 52 -4.75 0.32 11.74
CA ALA A 52 -5.26 0.87 12.99
C ALA A 52 -6.78 0.82 13.12
N ILE A 53 -7.52 0.92 12.00
CA ILE A 53 -8.98 0.88 12.00
C ILE A 53 -9.56 -0.51 11.70
N ALA A 54 -8.73 -1.49 11.36
CA ALA A 54 -9.10 -2.81 10.87
C ALA A 54 -10.16 -3.53 11.71
N SER A 55 -9.97 -3.58 13.03
CA SER A 55 -10.89 -4.25 13.96
C SER A 55 -12.24 -3.54 14.13
N SER A 56 -12.32 -2.28 13.71
CA SER A 56 -13.52 -1.44 13.84
C SER A 56 -14.33 -1.33 12.54
N VAL A 57 -13.81 -1.87 11.44
CA VAL A 57 -14.45 -1.80 10.11
C VAL A 57 -14.59 -3.23 9.58
N PRO A 58 -15.77 -3.83 9.69
CA PRO A 58 -16.01 -5.21 9.24
C PRO A 58 -16.20 -5.31 7.73
N ASP A 59 -15.96 -6.50 7.21
CA ASP A 59 -16.46 -7.05 5.93
C ASP A 59 -16.28 -6.20 4.66
N ILE A 60 -15.32 -5.28 4.64
CA ILE A 60 -14.99 -4.52 3.43
C ILE A 60 -13.50 -4.71 3.08
N GLU A 61 -13.18 -4.90 1.80
CA GLU A 61 -11.80 -4.86 1.34
C GLU A 61 -11.23 -3.46 1.55
N MET A 62 -10.00 -3.36 2.05
CA MET A 62 -9.33 -2.07 2.27
C MET A 62 -8.06 -1.99 1.45
N GLY A 63 -7.88 -0.90 0.73
CA GLY A 63 -6.76 -0.75 -0.19
C GLY A 63 -6.07 0.60 -0.12
N THR A 64 -4.86 0.62 -0.67
CA THR A 64 -4.08 1.85 -0.85
C THR A 64 -4.17 2.31 -2.30
N ALA A 65 -4.37 3.62 -2.53
CA ALA A 65 -4.52 4.20 -3.87
C ALA A 65 -3.70 5.50 -4.01
N VAL A 66 -2.39 5.42 -4.03
CA VAL A 66 -1.51 4.25 -3.95
C VAL A 66 -0.33 4.56 -3.01
N VAL A 67 0.42 3.50 -2.59
CA VAL A 67 1.70 3.69 -1.91
C VAL A 67 2.79 4.01 -2.94
N PRO A 68 3.53 5.13 -2.78
CA PRO A 68 4.64 5.48 -3.67
C PRO A 68 5.82 4.53 -3.54
N THR A 69 6.37 4.07 -4.68
CA THR A 69 7.48 3.09 -4.68
C THR A 69 8.86 3.70 -4.47
N PHE A 70 9.11 4.91 -4.98
CA PHE A 70 10.43 5.55 -4.90
C PHE A 70 10.91 5.83 -3.47
N PRO A 71 10.08 6.38 -2.55
CA PRO A 71 10.54 6.70 -1.20
C PRO A 71 10.59 5.49 -0.26
N ARG A 72 10.11 4.31 -0.69
CA ARG A 72 9.98 3.15 0.18
C ARG A 72 10.59 1.90 -0.46
N HIS A 73 11.65 1.36 0.15
CA HIS A 73 12.27 0.13 -0.34
C HIS A 73 11.27 -1.05 -0.33
N PRO A 74 11.24 -1.92 -1.36
CA PRO A 74 10.27 -3.02 -1.45
C PRO A 74 10.34 -4.00 -0.26
N MET A 75 11.50 -4.20 0.36
CA MET A 75 11.63 -4.99 1.59
C MET A 75 10.85 -4.36 2.77
N ALA A 76 10.94 -3.05 2.95
CA ALA A 76 10.20 -2.35 3.99
C ALA A 76 8.69 -2.40 3.73
N LEU A 77 8.28 -2.22 2.47
CA LEU A 77 6.88 -2.33 2.08
C LEU A 77 6.33 -3.74 2.27
N ALA A 78 7.11 -4.78 1.94
CA ALA A 78 6.68 -6.17 2.14
C ALA A 78 6.36 -6.47 3.62
N GLY A 79 7.25 -6.11 4.54
CA GLY A 79 7.02 -6.28 5.98
C GLY A 79 5.79 -5.51 6.47
N GLN A 80 5.62 -4.26 6.03
CA GLN A 80 4.48 -3.42 6.38
C GLN A 80 3.17 -3.98 5.80
N ALA A 81 3.15 -4.39 4.54
CA ALA A 81 1.98 -4.94 3.89
C ALA A 81 1.54 -6.28 4.51
N LEU A 82 2.48 -7.17 4.83
CA LEU A 82 2.16 -8.44 5.50
C LEU A 82 1.60 -8.21 6.92
N THR A 83 2.15 -7.24 7.66
CA THR A 83 1.62 -6.85 8.97
C THR A 83 0.21 -6.28 8.85
N SER A 84 -0.02 -5.38 7.89
CA SER A 84 -1.33 -4.79 7.65
C SER A 84 -2.34 -5.84 7.16
N GLN A 85 -1.92 -6.79 6.33
CA GLN A 85 -2.74 -7.92 5.88
C GLN A 85 -3.22 -8.78 7.05
N THR A 86 -2.32 -9.05 8.02
CA THR A 86 -2.68 -9.76 9.26
C THR A 86 -3.69 -8.96 10.07
N ALA A 87 -3.47 -7.67 10.28
CA ALA A 87 -4.37 -6.81 11.03
C ALA A 87 -5.76 -6.70 10.35
N LEU A 88 -5.79 -6.73 9.03
CA LEU A 88 -7.01 -6.69 8.20
C LEU A 88 -7.63 -8.07 7.96
N GLU A 89 -7.11 -9.13 8.58
CA GLU A 89 -7.64 -10.49 8.45
C GLU A 89 -7.78 -10.94 6.99
N GLY A 90 -6.78 -10.63 6.16
CA GLY A 90 -6.76 -11.01 4.75
C GLY A 90 -7.46 -10.05 3.80
N ARG A 91 -7.95 -8.90 4.25
CA ARG A 91 -8.75 -7.95 3.45
C ARG A 91 -7.94 -6.81 2.82
N LEU A 92 -6.59 -6.86 2.83
CA LEU A 92 -5.76 -5.82 2.22
C LEU A 92 -5.66 -6.00 0.71
N CYS A 93 -5.89 -4.91 -0.04
CA CYS A 93 -5.45 -4.75 -1.42
C CYS A 93 -4.35 -3.70 -1.48
N LEU A 94 -3.13 -4.12 -1.79
CA LEU A 94 -1.96 -3.24 -1.83
C LEU A 94 -1.86 -2.54 -3.20
N GLY A 95 -2.31 -1.31 -3.28
CA GLY A 95 -2.09 -0.46 -4.44
C GLY A 95 -0.75 0.26 -4.35
N ILE A 96 0.09 0.13 -5.37
CA ILE A 96 1.38 0.78 -5.49
C ILE A 96 1.47 1.61 -6.77
N GLY A 97 2.33 2.63 -6.76
CA GLY A 97 2.55 3.47 -7.93
C GLY A 97 3.85 4.25 -7.86
N LEU A 98 4.23 4.83 -9.00
CA LEU A 98 5.49 5.57 -9.12
C LEU A 98 5.47 6.94 -8.43
N SER A 99 4.26 7.51 -8.19
CA SER A 99 4.11 8.91 -7.83
C SER A 99 4.51 9.85 -8.98
N HIS A 100 4.91 11.08 -8.66
CA HIS A 100 5.22 12.12 -9.63
C HIS A 100 6.63 12.67 -9.42
N GLU A 101 7.33 12.98 -10.51
CA GLU A 101 8.69 13.53 -10.48
C GLU A 101 8.80 14.75 -9.55
N ILE A 102 7.82 15.68 -9.60
CA ILE A 102 7.80 16.87 -8.76
C ILE A 102 7.79 16.53 -7.27
N MET A 103 7.01 15.50 -6.87
CA MET A 103 6.96 15.07 -5.47
C MET A 103 8.24 14.38 -5.04
N MET A 104 8.86 13.61 -5.92
CA MET A 104 10.14 12.96 -5.63
C MET A 104 11.25 14.00 -5.49
N ALA A 105 11.27 15.03 -6.34
CA ALA A 105 12.23 16.15 -6.23
C ALA A 105 12.11 16.89 -4.90
N GLN A 106 10.90 17.08 -4.36
CA GLN A 106 10.69 17.69 -3.04
C GLN A 106 11.31 16.86 -1.90
N LEU A 107 11.41 15.55 -2.07
CA LEU A 107 12.05 14.64 -1.12
C LEU A 107 13.56 14.46 -1.37
N GLY A 108 14.11 15.10 -2.40
CA GLY A 108 15.50 14.90 -2.81
C GLY A 108 15.75 13.53 -3.45
N ILE A 109 14.71 12.88 -3.96
CA ILE A 109 14.77 11.56 -4.59
C ILE A 109 14.78 11.74 -6.11
N GLY A 110 15.72 11.10 -6.80
CA GLY A 110 15.75 11.03 -8.26
C GLY A 110 14.56 10.27 -8.81
N PHE A 111 14.07 10.63 -9.99
CA PHE A 111 12.96 9.97 -10.69
C PHE A 111 13.44 9.39 -12.03
N GLU A 112 14.52 8.64 -11.96
CA GLU A 112 15.17 8.08 -13.14
C GLU A 112 14.60 6.70 -13.49
N LYS A 113 14.46 6.43 -14.79
CA LYS A 113 14.02 5.14 -15.33
C LYS A 113 12.78 4.56 -14.64
N PRO A 114 11.68 5.31 -14.51
CA PRO A 114 10.55 4.93 -13.64
C PRO A 114 9.94 3.56 -13.99
N ILE A 115 9.83 3.21 -15.26
CA ILE A 115 9.29 1.90 -15.67
C ILE A 115 10.26 0.76 -15.29
N ARG A 116 11.58 0.99 -15.40
CA ARG A 116 12.57 0.01 -14.97
C ARG A 116 12.53 -0.14 -13.44
N HIS A 117 12.47 0.99 -12.72
CA HIS A 117 12.31 0.98 -11.26
C HIS A 117 11.08 0.17 -10.83
N LEU A 118 9.93 0.40 -11.45
CA LEU A 118 8.71 -0.35 -11.10
C LEU A 118 8.87 -1.86 -11.37
N ARG A 119 9.52 -2.24 -12.48
CA ARG A 119 9.79 -3.64 -12.80
C ARG A 119 10.71 -4.29 -11.76
N ASP A 120 11.83 -3.65 -11.44
CA ASP A 120 12.76 -4.16 -10.44
C ASP A 120 12.08 -4.21 -9.05
N TYR A 121 11.27 -3.19 -8.73
CA TYR A 121 10.48 -3.13 -7.50
C TYR A 121 9.54 -4.32 -7.34
N LEU A 122 8.75 -4.63 -8.37
CA LEU A 122 7.84 -5.77 -8.39
C LEU A 122 8.59 -7.11 -8.35
N SER A 123 9.73 -7.21 -9.03
CA SER A 123 10.59 -8.42 -9.00
C SER A 123 11.16 -8.71 -7.60
N ILE A 124 11.21 -7.70 -6.73
CA ILE A 124 11.61 -7.85 -5.34
C ILE A 124 10.38 -8.03 -4.44
N LEU A 125 9.35 -7.19 -4.61
CA LEU A 125 8.20 -7.17 -3.72
C LEU A 125 7.38 -8.47 -3.78
N MET A 126 7.07 -8.96 -4.98
CA MET A 126 6.19 -10.13 -5.13
C MET A 126 6.76 -11.39 -4.46
N PRO A 127 8.03 -11.80 -4.68
CA PRO A 127 8.59 -12.95 -3.97
C PRO A 127 8.63 -12.76 -2.45
N LEU A 128 8.89 -11.53 -1.97
CA LEU A 128 8.85 -11.25 -0.52
C LEU A 128 7.46 -11.45 0.07
N LEU A 129 6.41 -11.03 -0.63
CA LEU A 129 5.03 -11.22 -0.19
C LEU A 129 4.59 -12.69 -0.26
N GLU A 130 4.92 -13.40 -1.34
CA GLU A 130 4.44 -14.74 -1.63
C GLU A 130 5.26 -15.83 -0.95
N GLU A 131 6.61 -15.70 -0.98
CA GLU A 131 7.55 -16.72 -0.50
C GLU A 131 8.28 -16.31 0.79
N GLY A 132 8.29 -15.01 1.12
CA GLY A 132 9.01 -14.46 2.27
C GLY A 132 10.50 -14.28 2.04
N ARG A 133 11.00 -14.47 0.82
CA ARG A 133 12.42 -14.35 0.47
C ARG A 133 12.61 -13.87 -0.95
N VAL A 134 13.74 -13.22 -1.21
CA VAL A 134 14.13 -12.79 -2.55
C VAL A 134 15.66 -12.78 -2.68
N SER A 135 16.14 -13.11 -3.86
CA SER A 135 17.51 -12.83 -4.33
C SER A 135 17.37 -12.28 -5.75
N TYR A 136 17.53 -10.97 -5.92
CA TYR A 136 17.33 -10.29 -7.19
C TYR A 136 18.38 -9.20 -7.41
N VAL A 137 18.93 -9.16 -8.61
CA VAL A 137 19.85 -8.12 -9.07
C VAL A 137 19.23 -7.43 -10.28
N GLY A 138 18.81 -6.20 -10.10
CA GLY A 138 18.21 -5.35 -11.14
C GLY A 138 19.11 -4.20 -11.54
N GLU A 139 18.60 -3.38 -12.44
CA GLU A 139 19.32 -2.19 -12.92
C GLU A 139 19.18 -1.01 -11.95
N THR A 140 18.01 -0.86 -11.34
CA THR A 140 17.69 0.26 -10.42
C THR A 140 17.61 -0.18 -8.97
N LEU A 141 17.22 -1.42 -8.73
CA LEU A 141 17.12 -2.01 -7.40
C LEU A 141 17.68 -3.42 -7.39
N SER A 142 18.35 -3.77 -6.29
CA SER A 142 18.79 -5.14 -6.02
C SER A 142 18.47 -5.47 -4.56
N CYS A 143 18.13 -6.73 -4.27
CA CYS A 143 17.79 -7.15 -2.92
C CYS A 143 18.09 -8.63 -2.72
N GLU A 144 18.77 -8.93 -1.61
CA GLU A 144 18.89 -10.28 -1.07
C GLU A 144 18.38 -10.23 0.36
N ALA A 145 17.20 -10.77 0.61
CA ALA A 145 16.52 -10.58 1.89
C ALA A 145 15.49 -11.68 2.19
N GLN A 146 15.14 -11.76 3.47
CA GLN A 146 14.00 -12.53 3.97
C GLN A 146 13.11 -11.63 4.82
N VAL A 147 11.79 -11.84 4.75
CA VAL A 147 10.80 -11.15 5.58
C VAL A 147 10.00 -12.17 6.37
N PHE A 148 9.62 -11.82 7.58
CA PHE A 148 8.69 -12.62 8.37
C PHE A 148 7.29 -12.54 7.76
N ARG A 149 6.77 -13.67 7.30
CA ARG A 149 5.39 -13.75 6.77
C ARG A 149 4.41 -13.91 7.93
N SER A 150 3.86 -12.78 8.37
CA SER A 150 2.86 -12.74 9.43
C SER A 150 1.46 -13.14 8.95
N ALA A 151 1.17 -13.01 7.66
CA ALA A 151 -0.11 -13.36 7.05
C ALA A 151 -0.05 -14.73 6.36
N GLU A 152 -1.14 -15.49 6.42
CA GLU A 152 -1.27 -16.78 5.72
C GLU A 152 -1.28 -16.60 4.21
N GLN A 153 -1.95 -15.54 3.73
CA GLN A 153 -2.02 -15.19 2.31
C GLN A 153 -1.40 -13.82 2.08
N ALA A 154 -0.65 -13.70 0.99
CA ALA A 154 -0.18 -12.41 0.51
C ALA A 154 -1.36 -11.48 0.16
N PRO A 155 -1.24 -10.17 0.38
CA PRO A 155 -2.24 -9.23 -0.11
C PRO A 155 -2.26 -9.24 -1.64
N SER A 156 -3.44 -8.99 -2.23
CA SER A 156 -3.51 -8.69 -3.66
C SER A 156 -2.76 -7.40 -3.96
N VAL A 157 -2.05 -7.34 -5.10
CA VAL A 157 -1.29 -6.17 -5.51
C VAL A 157 -1.89 -5.58 -6.77
N VAL A 158 -2.16 -4.28 -6.76
CA VAL A 158 -2.58 -3.51 -7.93
C VAL A 158 -1.59 -2.38 -8.20
N VAL A 159 -1.39 -2.07 -9.47
CA VAL A 159 -0.42 -1.07 -9.92
C VAL A 159 -1.15 0.07 -10.61
N ALA A 160 -0.91 1.31 -10.16
CA ALA A 160 -1.30 2.49 -10.91
C ALA A 160 -0.29 2.73 -12.04
N ALA A 161 -0.80 2.79 -13.28
CA ALA A 161 -0.04 3.02 -14.51
C ALA A 161 -0.33 4.41 -15.06
#